data_0e7e8bf92f726cdde4b337b41651a287
#
_entry.id   0e7e8bf92f726cdde4b337b41651a287
#
_cell.length_a   1.000
_cell.length_b   1.000
_cell.length_c   1.000
_cell.angle_alpha   90.00
_cell.angle_beta   90.00
_cell.angle_gamma   90.00
#
_symmetry.space_group_name_H-M   'P 1'
#
loop_
_entity.id
_entity.type
_entity.pdbx_description
1 polymer ?
#
loop_
_entity_poly.entity_id
_entity_poly.type
_entity_poly.pdbx_seq_one_letter_code
_entity_poly.pdbx_strand_id
1 'polypeptide(L)'
;MADAVIFTGIRKSFGAVRALGGLDLRVKRGECVGLAGHNGAGKSTLMNVLAGTLAPDGGTLQVLGQDLQPGTRHPGVRCVFQEGSLCPNLTIAENGRVAHGDINGLGWRRRAGALMQAALDEVFPGHGLRPDALVGDLPIGQRQAAEIARAFSHTGTLPAVVILDEPTSSLDGHAAAGLLAHVRRFVAAGGAVVFISHKLNEVLQVSDRVAVMRDGKVVLDRASAGMTRDSVVASMGHADPPPRAEQARTASSRPVRLRADPSATGGPALTARDGEVIGLAGLAGHGQTPLLHRVLAAATRRDPAMTLQASTALVPGDRGAEGVFPLWSIARNMTIRALPSLRAGLLLDRARERSLAEAWRTRMGLVTPSVANPILSLSGGNQQKALFARALASDAQLVLMDDPMRGVDIGTKRDVYALIAQEAAAGRTFLWYTTEFDELLHCDRVFVFRDGRVTGELAAADVIEDAVLRLSFAEAA
;
A
#
# COMPACT_ATOMS: atom_id res chain seq x y z
N MET A 1 8.55 1.28 33.72
CA MET A 1 9.34 1.81 32.58
C MET A 1 8.94 3.27 32.39
N ALA A 2 9.90 4.17 32.08
CA ALA A 2 9.60 5.58 31.83
C ALA A 2 8.92 5.75 30.46
N ASP A 3 8.04 6.73 30.34
CA ASP A 3 7.41 7.06 29.06
C ASP A 3 8.44 7.70 28.09
N ALA A 4 8.44 7.25 26.85
CA ALA A 4 9.22 7.84 25.76
C ALA A 4 8.45 8.98 25.10
N VAL A 5 7.11 8.81 24.93
CA VAL A 5 6.21 9.81 24.34
C VAL A 5 4.91 9.83 25.11
N ILE A 6 4.38 11.04 25.39
CA ILE A 6 3.05 11.25 25.93
C ILE A 6 2.32 12.29 25.08
N PHE A 7 1.21 11.86 24.49
CA PHE A 7 0.23 12.75 23.88
C PHE A 7 -0.91 12.97 24.86
N THR A 8 -1.29 14.23 25.12
CA THR A 8 -2.39 14.57 26.00
C THR A 8 -3.33 15.55 25.30
N GLY A 9 -4.54 15.11 25.02
CA GLY A 9 -5.61 15.91 24.44
C GLY A 9 -5.28 16.51 23.06
N ILE A 10 -4.44 15.86 22.26
CA ILE A 10 -3.96 16.41 20.97
C ILE A 10 -5.13 16.63 20.01
N ARG A 11 -5.21 17.85 19.48
CA ARG A 11 -6.24 18.28 18.52
C ARG A 11 -5.59 18.82 17.26
N LYS A 12 -6.19 18.49 16.10
CA LYS A 12 -5.79 19.05 14.80
C LYS A 12 -6.95 19.07 13.85
N SER A 13 -7.18 20.21 13.19
CA SER A 13 -8.21 20.39 12.16
C SER A 13 -7.59 20.94 10.87
N PHE A 14 -8.13 20.56 9.74
CA PHE A 14 -7.81 21.09 8.42
C PHE A 14 -9.10 21.63 7.80
N GLY A 15 -9.32 22.93 7.88
CA GLY A 15 -10.61 23.53 7.51
C GLY A 15 -11.75 22.95 8.34
N ALA A 16 -12.75 22.37 7.71
CA ALA A 16 -13.90 21.75 8.38
C ALA A 16 -13.64 20.32 8.88
N VAL A 17 -12.50 19.71 8.53
CA VAL A 17 -12.18 18.32 8.87
C VAL A 17 -11.35 18.27 10.15
N ARG A 18 -11.90 17.66 11.20
CA ARG A 18 -11.18 17.38 12.45
C ARG A 18 -10.40 16.07 12.31
N ALA A 19 -9.08 16.18 12.08
CA ALA A 19 -8.20 15.01 11.94
C ALA A 19 -7.81 14.37 13.28
N LEU A 20 -7.65 15.17 14.36
CA LEU A 20 -7.42 14.69 15.71
C LEU A 20 -8.42 15.36 16.67
N GLY A 21 -9.14 14.55 17.44
CA GLY A 21 -10.30 14.95 18.24
C GLY A 21 -10.06 15.06 19.73
N GLY A 22 -8.83 15.33 20.17
CA GLY A 22 -8.44 15.30 21.61
C GLY A 22 -7.94 13.89 21.96
N LEU A 23 -6.83 13.50 21.34
CA LEU A 23 -6.26 12.16 21.42
C LEU A 23 -5.26 12.09 22.58
N ASP A 24 -5.37 11.01 23.34
CA ASP A 24 -4.40 10.60 24.37
C ASP A 24 -3.74 9.29 23.92
N LEU A 25 -2.40 9.25 24.00
CA LEU A 25 -1.61 8.05 23.73
C LEU A 25 -0.27 8.15 24.47
N ARG A 26 0.20 7.02 25.00
CA ARG A 26 1.53 6.92 25.62
C ARG A 26 2.33 5.84 24.94
N VAL A 27 3.62 6.06 24.78
CA VAL A 27 4.59 5.06 24.28
C VAL A 27 5.69 4.97 25.30
N LYS A 28 5.97 3.78 25.83
CA LYS A 28 7.00 3.57 26.85
C LYS A 28 8.35 3.29 26.21
N ARG A 29 9.43 3.51 26.95
CA ARG A 29 10.76 3.03 26.57
C ARG A 29 10.78 1.51 26.54
N GLY A 30 11.43 0.92 25.54
CA GLY A 30 11.45 -0.53 25.36
C GLY A 30 10.10 -1.09 24.97
N GLU A 31 9.27 -0.33 24.25
CA GLU A 31 7.96 -0.75 23.77
C GLU A 31 7.81 -0.50 22.27
N CYS A 32 7.24 -1.47 21.57
CA CYS A 32 6.72 -1.29 20.23
C CYS A 32 5.20 -1.15 20.29
N VAL A 33 4.67 0.01 19.91
CA VAL A 33 3.24 0.27 19.80
C VAL A 33 2.81 0.17 18.34
N GLY A 34 1.98 -0.82 18.03
CA GLY A 34 1.30 -0.91 16.74
C GLY A 34 0.15 0.08 16.67
N LEU A 35 0.15 0.95 15.67
CA LEU A 35 -0.92 1.94 15.47
C LEU A 35 -1.75 1.53 14.26
N ALA A 36 -2.96 1.04 14.52
CA ALA A 36 -3.92 0.57 13.52
C ALA A 36 -5.09 1.56 13.38
N GLY A 37 -5.81 1.50 12.26
CA GLY A 37 -6.97 2.36 11.98
C GLY A 37 -7.17 2.56 10.49
N HIS A 38 -8.41 2.87 10.07
CA HIS A 38 -8.71 3.17 8.66
C HIS A 38 -8.02 4.45 8.16
N ASN A 39 -8.00 4.67 6.83
CA ASN A 39 -7.51 5.94 6.28
C ASN A 39 -8.45 7.08 6.69
N GLY A 40 -7.82 8.20 7.09
CA GLY A 40 -8.56 9.30 7.69
C GLY A 40 -8.76 9.17 9.20
N ALA A 41 -8.36 8.05 9.83
CA ALA A 41 -8.42 7.89 11.29
C ALA A 41 -7.50 8.86 12.06
N GLY A 42 -6.57 9.56 11.36
CA GLY A 42 -5.67 10.54 11.95
C GLY A 42 -4.25 10.03 12.23
N LYS A 43 -3.90 8.78 11.84
CA LYS A 43 -2.58 8.18 12.11
C LYS A 43 -1.41 9.04 11.61
N SER A 44 -1.38 9.35 10.32
CA SER A 44 -0.30 10.16 9.71
C SER A 44 -0.29 11.58 10.27
N THR A 45 -1.45 12.15 10.63
CA THR A 45 -1.53 13.45 11.31
C THR A 45 -0.88 13.40 12.68
N LEU A 46 -1.14 12.35 13.48
CA LEU A 46 -0.52 12.15 14.79
C LEU A 46 1.00 11.96 14.66
N MET A 47 1.45 11.18 13.65
CA MET A 47 2.88 10.97 13.42
C MET A 47 3.59 12.24 12.95
N ASN A 48 2.95 13.07 12.13
CA ASN A 48 3.49 14.37 11.73
C ASN A 48 3.61 15.35 12.93
N VAL A 49 2.68 15.26 13.90
CA VAL A 49 2.80 16.02 15.17
C VAL A 49 4.00 15.53 15.97
N LEU A 50 4.21 14.21 16.10
CA LEU A 50 5.37 13.65 16.81
C LEU A 50 6.68 13.94 16.10
N ALA A 51 6.71 13.87 14.77
CA ALA A 51 7.88 14.21 13.96
C ALA A 51 8.23 15.72 13.97
N GLY A 52 7.33 16.56 14.53
CA GLY A 52 7.49 18.01 14.56
C GLY A 52 7.38 18.68 13.20
N THR A 53 6.75 18.02 12.23
CA THR A 53 6.44 18.57 10.89
C THR A 53 5.10 19.29 10.85
N LEU A 54 4.26 19.03 11.87
CA LEU A 54 2.92 19.60 11.99
C LEU A 54 2.67 20.08 13.42
N ALA A 55 2.28 21.35 13.58
CA ALA A 55 1.86 21.88 14.87
C ALA A 55 0.42 21.43 15.18
N PRO A 56 0.13 20.88 16.37
CA PRO A 56 -1.23 20.63 16.82
C PRO A 56 -1.95 21.96 17.11
N ASP A 57 -3.28 21.96 17.06
CA ASP A 57 -4.12 23.12 17.38
C ASP A 57 -4.39 23.20 18.90
N GLY A 58 -4.11 22.13 19.65
CA GLY A 58 -4.26 22.05 21.10
C GLY A 58 -3.80 20.72 21.66
N GLY A 59 -3.69 20.66 22.97
CA GLY A 59 -3.08 19.53 23.69
C GLY A 59 -1.58 19.71 23.92
N THR A 60 -0.95 18.73 24.58
CA THR A 60 0.48 18.74 24.88
C THR A 60 1.15 17.47 24.40
N LEU A 61 2.41 17.61 23.94
CA LEU A 61 3.28 16.52 23.52
C LEU A 61 4.54 16.56 24.36
N GLN A 62 4.82 15.46 25.07
CA GLN A 62 6.07 15.26 25.77
C GLN A 62 6.89 14.17 25.09
N VAL A 63 8.19 14.40 24.96
CA VAL A 63 9.16 13.40 24.49
C VAL A 63 10.30 13.32 25.52
N LEU A 64 10.55 12.13 26.04
CA LEU A 64 11.56 11.88 27.08
C LEU A 64 11.40 12.78 28.32
N GLY A 65 10.16 13.08 28.70
CA GLY A 65 9.82 13.93 29.83
C GLY A 65 9.96 15.45 29.57
N GLN A 66 10.26 15.86 28.34
CA GLN A 66 10.34 17.25 27.93
C GLN A 66 9.10 17.67 27.16
N ASP A 67 8.47 18.78 27.56
CA ASP A 67 7.38 19.36 26.78
C ASP A 67 7.91 19.94 25.45
N LEU A 68 7.38 19.49 24.34
CA LEU A 68 7.73 20.03 23.03
C LEU A 68 6.84 21.22 22.67
N GLN A 69 7.48 22.27 22.19
CA GLN A 69 6.76 23.37 21.55
C GLN A 69 6.09 22.88 20.25
N PRO A 70 4.87 23.34 19.96
CA PRO A 70 4.15 22.96 18.75
C PRO A 70 4.99 23.16 17.49
N GLY A 71 5.10 22.09 16.65
CA GLY A 71 5.85 22.14 15.40
C GLY A 71 7.38 22.08 15.54
N THR A 72 7.91 21.74 16.73
CA THR A 72 9.35 21.54 16.92
C THR A 72 9.72 20.05 16.83
N ARG A 73 10.92 19.78 16.30
CA ARG A 73 11.47 18.42 16.19
C ARG A 73 12.31 18.10 17.43
N HIS A 74 12.14 16.90 17.96
CA HIS A 74 13.03 16.37 19.00
C HIS A 74 14.15 15.55 18.35
N PRO A 75 15.44 15.76 18.68
CA PRO A 75 16.57 15.07 18.03
C PRO A 75 16.57 13.55 18.23
N GLY A 76 15.95 13.07 19.32
CA GLY A 76 15.80 11.64 19.61
C GLY A 76 14.63 10.96 18.87
N VAL A 77 13.82 11.70 18.09
CA VAL A 77 12.72 11.13 17.28
C VAL A 77 13.16 11.03 15.83
N ARG A 78 13.04 9.85 15.27
CA ARG A 78 13.29 9.56 13.85
C ARG A 78 12.00 9.07 13.18
N CYS A 79 11.83 9.36 11.90
CA CYS A 79 10.63 8.98 11.16
C CYS A 79 10.98 8.41 9.79
N VAL A 80 10.33 7.31 9.44
CA VAL A 80 10.23 6.77 8.08
C VAL A 80 8.82 7.07 7.61
N PHE A 81 8.69 7.90 6.58
CA PHE A 81 7.40 8.32 6.02
C PHE A 81 6.97 7.40 4.87
N GLN A 82 5.68 7.28 4.66
CA GLN A 82 5.09 6.46 3.60
C GLN A 82 5.57 6.85 2.18
N GLU A 83 5.74 8.14 1.90
CA GLU A 83 6.17 8.64 0.58
C GLU A 83 7.69 8.75 0.44
N GLY A 84 8.44 8.34 1.45
CA GLY A 84 9.89 8.46 1.50
C GLY A 84 10.37 9.91 1.71
N SER A 85 11.50 10.07 2.36
CA SER A 85 12.08 11.39 2.67
C SER A 85 13.54 11.50 2.26
N LEU A 86 14.06 10.54 1.49
CA LEU A 86 15.39 10.61 0.92
C LEU A 86 15.43 11.59 -0.25
N CYS A 87 16.52 12.38 -0.31
CA CYS A 87 16.80 13.23 -1.45
C CYS A 87 17.30 12.36 -2.63
N PRO A 88 16.55 12.26 -3.75
CA PRO A 88 16.88 11.33 -4.83
C PRO A 88 18.19 11.70 -5.55
N ASN A 89 18.58 12.98 -5.56
CA ASN A 89 19.80 13.49 -6.19
C ASN A 89 21.06 13.34 -5.31
N LEU A 90 20.94 12.70 -4.15
CA LEU A 90 22.03 12.44 -3.23
C LEU A 90 22.28 10.94 -3.13
N THR A 91 23.53 10.58 -2.81
CA THR A 91 23.88 9.19 -2.48
C THR A 91 23.30 8.78 -1.15
N ILE A 92 23.32 7.47 -0.83
CA ILE A 92 22.90 6.95 0.48
C ILE A 92 23.72 7.60 1.60
N ALA A 93 25.06 7.71 1.42
CA ALA A 93 25.96 8.35 2.39
C ALA A 93 25.63 9.84 2.60
N GLU A 94 25.33 10.57 1.52
CA GLU A 94 24.96 11.98 1.60
C GLU A 94 23.61 12.18 2.30
N ASN A 95 22.65 11.31 2.05
CA ASN A 95 21.38 11.29 2.80
C ASN A 95 21.59 10.97 4.30
N GLY A 96 22.54 10.08 4.62
CA GLY A 96 22.97 9.83 6.00
C GLY A 96 23.51 11.09 6.68
N ARG A 97 24.36 11.86 5.98
CA ARG A 97 24.88 13.14 6.50
C ARG A 97 23.80 14.18 6.73
N VAL A 98 22.77 14.25 5.89
CA VAL A 98 21.64 15.18 6.10
C VAL A 98 20.93 14.89 7.42
N ALA A 99 20.84 13.62 7.81
CA ALA A 99 20.25 13.23 9.11
C ALA A 99 21.18 13.44 10.30
N HIS A 100 22.51 13.53 10.08
CA HIS A 100 23.54 13.60 11.11
C HIS A 100 24.45 14.81 10.85
N GLY A 101 24.04 15.99 11.32
CA GLY A 101 24.75 17.26 11.13
C GLY A 101 26.12 17.34 11.81
N ASP A 102 26.44 16.43 12.72
CA ASP A 102 27.73 16.22 13.37
C ASP A 102 28.78 15.60 12.43
N ILE A 103 28.36 14.95 11.35
CA ILE A 103 29.25 14.41 10.32
C ILE A 103 29.67 15.52 9.34
N ASN A 104 30.69 16.30 9.72
CA ASN A 104 31.19 17.43 8.92
C ASN A 104 32.73 17.42 8.81
N GLY A 105 33.32 18.37 8.04
CA GLY A 105 34.78 18.51 7.90
C GLY A 105 35.42 17.44 6.98
N LEU A 106 36.76 17.36 7.05
CA LEU A 106 37.53 16.46 6.17
C LEU A 106 37.13 14.99 6.39
N GLY A 107 36.96 14.21 5.30
CA GLY A 107 36.62 12.79 5.35
C GLY A 107 35.15 12.47 5.73
N TRP A 108 34.27 13.45 5.75
CA TRP A 108 32.86 13.25 6.10
C TRP A 108 32.17 12.17 5.20
N ARG A 109 32.48 12.09 3.89
CA ARG A 109 31.91 11.07 3.01
C ARG A 109 32.22 9.67 3.47
N ARG A 110 33.47 9.41 3.90
CA ARG A 110 33.88 8.11 4.42
C ARG A 110 33.15 7.78 5.71
N ARG A 111 33.00 8.76 6.62
CA ARG A 111 32.30 8.54 7.90
C ARG A 111 30.81 8.34 7.69
N ALA A 112 30.16 9.14 6.83
CA ALA A 112 28.76 8.98 6.48
C ALA A 112 28.51 7.64 5.77
N GLY A 113 29.40 7.25 4.85
CA GLY A 113 29.33 5.95 4.18
C GLY A 113 29.44 4.78 5.16
N ALA A 114 30.40 4.84 6.09
CA ALA A 114 30.57 3.80 7.11
C ALA A 114 29.35 3.73 8.05
N LEU A 115 28.76 4.85 8.44
CA LEU A 115 27.55 4.91 9.24
C LEU A 115 26.36 4.24 8.54
N MET A 116 26.14 4.61 7.29
CA MET A 116 25.01 4.06 6.52
C MET A 116 25.20 2.58 6.20
N GLN A 117 26.47 2.17 5.90
CA GLN A 117 26.76 0.74 5.68
C GLN A 117 26.47 -0.07 6.95
N ALA A 118 26.96 0.39 8.12
CA ALA A 118 26.71 -0.31 9.40
C ALA A 118 25.20 -0.42 9.70
N ALA A 119 24.44 0.66 9.48
CA ALA A 119 22.99 0.65 9.69
C ALA A 119 22.26 -0.30 8.72
N LEU A 120 22.69 -0.33 7.46
CA LEU A 120 22.15 -1.24 6.46
C LEU A 120 22.45 -2.70 6.81
N ASP A 121 23.69 -3.01 7.17
CA ASP A 121 24.11 -4.36 7.54
C ASP A 121 23.36 -4.86 8.79
N GLU A 122 23.09 -3.96 9.75
CA GLU A 122 22.37 -4.29 10.98
C GLU A 122 20.89 -4.56 10.75
N VAL A 123 20.22 -3.75 9.91
CA VAL A 123 18.77 -3.88 9.66
C VAL A 123 18.48 -4.92 8.60
N PHE A 124 19.28 -4.95 7.52
CA PHE A 124 19.07 -5.77 6.32
C PHE A 124 20.35 -6.56 5.94
N PRO A 125 20.76 -7.58 6.70
CA PRO A 125 21.93 -8.36 6.36
C PRO A 125 21.87 -8.90 4.92
N GLY A 126 22.94 -8.72 4.16
CA GLY A 126 23.01 -9.16 2.77
C GLY A 126 22.29 -8.26 1.74
N HIS A 127 21.97 -7.02 2.10
CA HIS A 127 21.20 -6.06 1.29
C HIS A 127 21.85 -5.69 -0.07
N GLY A 128 23.16 -5.84 -0.24
CA GLY A 128 23.88 -5.53 -1.49
C GLY A 128 23.93 -4.04 -1.90
N LEU A 129 23.46 -3.12 -1.05
CA LEU A 129 23.46 -1.68 -1.30
C LEU A 129 24.85 -1.08 -1.02
N ARG A 130 25.27 -0.16 -1.87
CA ARG A 130 26.52 0.59 -1.69
C ARG A 130 26.22 2.01 -1.20
N PRO A 131 26.93 2.53 -0.18
CA PRO A 131 26.70 3.89 0.33
C PRO A 131 26.90 5.00 -0.69
N ASP A 132 27.68 4.76 -1.76
CA ASP A 132 27.92 5.68 -2.86
C ASP A 132 26.86 5.62 -3.98
N ALA A 133 25.90 4.71 -3.89
CA ALA A 133 24.79 4.61 -4.84
C ALA A 133 23.87 5.84 -4.75
N LEU A 134 23.48 6.39 -5.92
CA LEU A 134 22.53 7.49 -6.02
C LEU A 134 21.13 6.97 -5.70
N VAL A 135 20.44 7.63 -4.78
CA VAL A 135 19.10 7.16 -4.31
C VAL A 135 18.08 7.14 -5.45
N GLY A 136 18.16 8.11 -6.38
CA GLY A 136 17.27 8.18 -7.53
C GLY A 136 17.32 6.97 -8.47
N ASP A 137 18.47 6.29 -8.54
CA ASP A 137 18.68 5.13 -9.42
C ASP A 137 18.29 3.80 -8.77
N LEU A 138 17.97 3.81 -7.47
CA LEU A 138 17.62 2.59 -6.75
C LEU A 138 16.17 2.18 -7.02
N PRO A 139 15.88 0.88 -7.10
CA PRO A 139 14.52 0.35 -7.02
C PRO A 139 13.80 0.79 -5.74
N ILE A 140 12.46 0.88 -5.77
CA ILE A 140 11.68 1.42 -4.66
C ILE A 140 11.92 0.69 -3.33
N GLY A 141 12.04 -0.65 -3.34
CA GLY A 141 12.34 -1.44 -2.14
C GLY A 141 13.72 -1.13 -1.55
N GLN A 142 14.72 -0.89 -2.40
CA GLN A 142 16.07 -0.50 -1.96
C GLN A 142 16.11 0.92 -1.41
N ARG A 143 15.34 1.86 -1.99
CA ARG A 143 15.16 3.20 -1.41
C ARG A 143 14.53 3.12 -0.02
N GLN A 144 13.51 2.30 0.13
CA GLN A 144 12.85 2.07 1.42
C GLN A 144 13.82 1.49 2.46
N ALA A 145 14.63 0.50 2.07
CA ALA A 145 15.66 -0.06 2.96
C ALA A 145 16.68 1.00 3.40
N ALA A 146 17.15 1.84 2.48
CA ALA A 146 18.08 2.93 2.81
C ALA A 146 17.46 3.97 3.75
N GLU A 147 16.17 4.29 3.57
CA GLU A 147 15.44 5.22 4.46
C GLU A 147 15.28 4.65 5.86
N ILE A 148 14.89 3.39 5.97
CA ILE A 148 14.77 2.70 7.26
C ILE A 148 16.13 2.64 7.97
N ALA A 149 17.19 2.24 7.28
CA ALA A 149 18.54 2.20 7.83
C ALA A 149 18.98 3.59 8.33
N ARG A 150 18.67 4.68 7.58
CA ARG A 150 18.93 6.05 8.03
C ARG A 150 18.18 6.40 9.31
N ALA A 151 16.93 5.94 9.48
CA ALA A 151 16.17 6.22 10.70
C ALA A 151 16.75 5.54 11.94
N PHE A 152 17.30 4.32 11.79
CA PHE A 152 17.98 3.61 12.88
C PHE A 152 19.45 4.00 13.04
N SER A 153 20.08 4.67 12.06
CA SER A 153 21.48 5.09 12.16
C SER A 153 21.72 6.08 13.29
N HIS A 154 22.88 6.00 13.96
CA HIS A 154 23.25 6.90 15.07
C HIS A 154 24.76 7.10 15.17
N THR A 155 25.17 8.29 15.66
CA THR A 155 26.57 8.69 15.87
C THR A 155 26.95 8.63 17.36
N GLY A 156 26.53 7.59 18.06
CA GLY A 156 26.82 7.38 19.50
C GLY A 156 25.58 7.09 20.32
N THR A 157 24.57 7.95 20.32
CA THR A 157 23.32 7.74 21.08
C THR A 157 22.24 7.17 20.16
N LEU A 158 21.64 6.04 20.56
CA LEU A 158 20.50 5.44 19.86
C LEU A 158 19.33 6.43 19.78
N PRO A 159 18.56 6.45 18.69
CA PRO A 159 17.26 7.13 18.64
C PRO A 159 16.40 6.67 19.82
N ALA A 160 15.72 7.60 20.47
CA ALA A 160 14.82 7.25 21.57
C ALA A 160 13.49 6.67 21.04
N VAL A 161 13.02 7.22 19.92
CA VAL A 161 11.76 6.84 19.29
C VAL A 161 11.94 6.78 17.77
N VAL A 162 11.52 5.68 17.16
CA VAL A 162 11.47 5.51 15.72
C VAL A 162 10.02 5.30 15.28
N ILE A 163 9.55 6.14 14.37
CA ILE A 163 8.24 6.03 13.73
C ILE A 163 8.45 5.30 12.39
N LEU A 164 7.72 4.24 12.18
CA LEU A 164 7.72 3.47 10.95
C LEU A 164 6.32 3.50 10.34
N ASP A 165 6.12 4.32 9.30
CA ASP A 165 4.84 4.44 8.59
C ASP A 165 4.88 3.63 7.30
N GLU A 166 4.14 2.51 7.26
CA GLU A 166 4.08 1.53 6.16
C GLU A 166 5.47 1.00 5.71
N PRO A 167 6.38 0.62 6.63
CA PRO A 167 7.77 0.39 6.28
C PRO A 167 7.99 -0.85 5.38
N THR A 168 7.07 -1.80 5.39
CA THR A 168 7.18 -3.07 4.64
C THR A 168 6.46 -3.06 3.29
N SER A 169 5.78 -1.97 2.94
CA SER A 169 4.94 -1.89 1.73
C SER A 169 5.71 -2.13 0.43
N SER A 170 7.00 -1.80 0.40
CA SER A 170 7.89 -1.91 -0.78
C SER A 170 9.01 -2.92 -0.61
N LEU A 171 9.12 -3.58 0.55
CA LEU A 171 10.13 -4.58 0.84
C LEU A 171 9.66 -5.97 0.39
N ASP A 172 10.61 -6.79 -0.05
CA ASP A 172 10.36 -8.23 -0.22
C ASP A 172 10.22 -8.93 1.14
N GLY A 173 9.78 -10.20 1.12
CA GLY A 173 9.50 -10.95 2.34
C GLY A 173 10.74 -11.13 3.25
N HIS A 174 11.95 -11.28 2.66
CA HIS A 174 13.19 -11.44 3.42
C HIS A 174 13.57 -10.12 4.13
N ALA A 175 13.54 -9.02 3.41
CA ALA A 175 13.83 -7.70 3.97
C ALA A 175 12.78 -7.30 5.02
N ALA A 176 11.49 -7.59 4.79
CA ALA A 176 10.45 -7.35 5.78
C ALA A 176 10.68 -8.13 7.08
N ALA A 177 11.01 -9.43 7.00
CA ALA A 177 11.35 -10.25 8.17
C ALA A 177 12.58 -9.71 8.91
N GLY A 178 13.62 -9.29 8.18
CA GLY A 178 14.83 -8.65 8.74
C GLY A 178 14.48 -7.39 9.54
N LEU A 179 13.64 -6.51 8.99
CA LEU A 179 13.17 -5.32 9.67
C LEU A 179 12.40 -5.64 10.96
N LEU A 180 11.43 -6.56 10.91
CA LEU A 180 10.66 -6.94 12.11
C LEU A 180 11.56 -7.50 13.21
N ALA A 181 12.54 -8.33 12.85
CA ALA A 181 13.54 -8.82 13.79
C ALA A 181 14.42 -7.71 14.37
N HIS A 182 14.82 -6.71 13.54
CA HIS A 182 15.57 -5.54 14.00
C HIS A 182 14.75 -4.69 14.97
N VAL A 183 13.48 -4.40 14.67
CA VAL A 183 12.57 -3.66 15.57
C VAL A 183 12.54 -4.31 16.96
N ARG A 184 12.41 -5.64 17.03
CA ARG A 184 12.42 -6.37 18.31
C ARG A 184 13.74 -6.20 19.06
N ARG A 185 14.91 -6.25 18.37
CA ARG A 185 16.23 -6.00 19.00
C ARG A 185 16.35 -4.57 19.49
N PHE A 186 15.93 -3.59 18.70
CA PHE A 186 15.97 -2.18 19.05
C PHE A 186 15.11 -1.87 20.29
N VAL A 187 13.91 -2.44 20.37
CA VAL A 187 13.02 -2.32 21.53
C VAL A 187 13.64 -2.98 22.77
N ALA A 188 14.21 -4.17 22.62
CA ALA A 188 14.93 -4.86 23.73
C ALA A 188 16.14 -4.06 24.25
N ALA A 189 16.77 -3.23 23.39
CA ALA A 189 17.83 -2.31 23.76
C ALA A 189 17.32 -1.02 24.43
N GLY A 190 16.01 -0.88 24.66
CA GLY A 190 15.38 0.26 25.34
C GLY A 190 14.89 1.38 24.42
N GLY A 191 14.97 1.21 23.10
CA GLY A 191 14.33 2.10 22.13
C GLY A 191 12.81 1.95 22.13
N ALA A 192 12.09 2.96 21.66
CA ALA A 192 10.65 2.90 21.46
C ALA A 192 10.30 2.94 19.95
N VAL A 193 9.28 2.20 19.54
CA VAL A 193 8.85 2.18 18.14
C VAL A 193 7.34 2.42 18.06
N VAL A 194 6.92 3.28 17.12
CA VAL A 194 5.54 3.36 16.68
C VAL A 194 5.48 2.74 15.29
N PHE A 195 4.83 1.58 15.19
CA PHE A 195 4.75 0.80 13.97
C PHE A 195 3.36 0.91 13.35
N ILE A 196 3.28 1.50 12.17
CA ILE A 196 2.04 1.67 11.43
C ILE A 196 2.09 0.79 10.19
N SER A 197 1.12 -0.10 10.04
CA SER A 197 0.97 -0.91 8.84
C SER A 197 -0.50 -1.30 8.64
N HIS A 198 -0.90 -1.43 7.39
CA HIS A 198 -2.18 -2.04 7.03
C HIS A 198 -2.13 -3.57 7.08
N LYS A 199 -0.92 -4.17 7.10
CA LYS A 199 -0.70 -5.60 7.29
C LYS A 199 -0.81 -5.95 8.77
N LEU A 200 -2.04 -6.20 9.24
CA LEU A 200 -2.32 -6.41 10.66
C LEU A 200 -1.54 -7.58 11.28
N ASN A 201 -1.20 -8.60 10.48
CA ASN A 201 -0.37 -9.71 10.96
C ASN A 201 1.03 -9.22 11.37
N GLU A 202 1.66 -8.33 10.59
CA GLU A 202 2.95 -7.72 10.95
C GLU A 202 2.82 -6.88 12.22
N VAL A 203 1.74 -6.07 12.33
CA VAL A 203 1.46 -5.26 13.52
C VAL A 203 1.35 -6.15 14.77
N LEU A 204 0.56 -7.21 14.71
CA LEU A 204 0.38 -8.15 15.83
C LEU A 204 1.66 -8.91 16.17
N GLN A 205 2.49 -9.24 15.18
CA GLN A 205 3.74 -9.96 15.35
C GLN A 205 4.81 -9.11 16.03
N VAL A 206 4.93 -7.81 15.66
CA VAL A 206 6.05 -6.97 16.10
C VAL A 206 5.74 -6.15 17.33
N SER A 207 4.47 -5.81 17.57
CA SER A 207 4.07 -4.88 18.64
C SER A 207 3.85 -5.57 19.98
N ASP A 208 4.19 -4.88 21.07
CA ASP A 208 3.85 -5.30 22.44
C ASP A 208 2.42 -4.90 22.78
N ARG A 209 1.95 -3.81 22.18
CA ARG A 209 0.63 -3.23 22.38
C ARG A 209 0.10 -2.65 21.08
N VAL A 210 -1.21 -2.76 20.85
CA VAL A 210 -1.90 -2.21 19.67
C VAL A 210 -2.87 -1.14 20.10
N ALA A 211 -2.71 0.06 19.54
CA ALA A 211 -3.65 1.16 19.64
C ALA A 211 -4.42 1.29 18.33
N VAL A 212 -5.76 1.25 18.39
CA VAL A 212 -6.63 1.44 17.22
C VAL A 212 -7.19 2.84 17.23
N MET A 213 -6.98 3.55 16.12
CA MET A 213 -7.52 4.90 15.91
C MET A 213 -8.76 4.87 15.03
N ARG A 214 -9.76 5.66 15.42
CA ARG A 214 -10.98 5.93 14.64
C ARG A 214 -11.43 7.36 14.88
N ASP A 215 -11.72 8.10 13.80
CA ASP A 215 -12.23 9.48 13.82
C ASP A 215 -11.38 10.43 14.70
N GLY A 216 -10.04 10.30 14.60
CA GLY A 216 -9.08 11.13 15.32
C GLY A 216 -8.96 10.83 16.83
N LYS A 217 -9.42 9.68 17.30
CA LYS A 217 -9.34 9.23 18.70
C LYS A 217 -8.79 7.80 18.78
N VAL A 218 -8.16 7.44 19.90
CA VAL A 218 -7.85 6.04 20.24
C VAL A 218 -9.10 5.40 20.80
N VAL A 219 -9.60 4.35 20.14
CA VAL A 219 -10.82 3.61 20.54
C VAL A 219 -10.49 2.27 21.20
N LEU A 220 -9.30 1.75 20.99
CA LEU A 220 -8.76 0.56 21.64
C LEU A 220 -7.29 0.77 21.92
N ASP A 221 -6.81 0.35 23.07
CA ASP A 221 -5.41 0.35 23.47
C ASP A 221 -5.16 -0.84 24.39
N ARG A 222 -4.55 -1.91 23.87
CA ARG A 222 -4.35 -3.18 24.57
C ARG A 222 -3.03 -3.86 24.21
N ALA A 223 -2.55 -4.75 25.08
CA ALA A 223 -1.47 -5.66 24.77
C ALA A 223 -1.82 -6.49 23.53
N SER A 224 -0.85 -6.69 22.64
CA SER A 224 -1.02 -7.48 21.41
C SER A 224 -1.23 -8.96 21.68
N ALA A 225 -0.73 -9.45 22.82
CA ALA A 225 -0.89 -10.84 23.24
C ALA A 225 -2.38 -11.23 23.36
N GLY A 226 -2.78 -12.24 22.61
CA GLY A 226 -4.16 -12.71 22.56
C GLY A 226 -5.10 -11.90 21.66
N MET A 227 -4.61 -10.86 20.97
CA MET A 227 -5.39 -10.18 19.93
C MET A 227 -5.35 -10.98 18.63
N THR A 228 -6.48 -11.02 17.93
CA THR A 228 -6.60 -11.57 16.59
C THR A 228 -6.78 -10.42 15.58
N ARG A 229 -6.48 -10.68 14.31
CA ARG A 229 -6.76 -9.75 13.21
C ARG A 229 -8.21 -9.28 13.24
N ASP A 230 -9.15 -10.22 13.39
CA ASP A 230 -10.60 -9.92 13.41
C ASP A 230 -10.99 -8.99 14.56
N SER A 231 -10.38 -9.15 15.75
CA SER A 231 -10.62 -8.27 16.90
C SER A 231 -10.15 -6.84 16.66
N VAL A 232 -9.01 -6.67 15.95
CA VAL A 232 -8.51 -5.34 15.56
C VAL A 232 -9.43 -4.72 14.53
N VAL A 233 -9.80 -5.49 13.50
CA VAL A 233 -10.70 -5.06 12.42
C VAL A 233 -12.08 -4.67 12.96
N ALA A 234 -12.67 -5.46 13.85
CA ALA A 234 -13.93 -5.11 14.51
C ALA A 234 -13.85 -3.78 15.28
N SER A 235 -12.71 -3.52 15.93
CA SER A 235 -12.47 -2.25 16.65
C SER A 235 -12.33 -1.05 15.72
N MET A 236 -11.93 -1.28 14.45
CA MET A 236 -11.93 -0.23 13.41
C MET A 236 -13.34 0.14 12.93
N GLY A 237 -14.36 -0.63 13.31
CA GLY A 237 -15.77 -0.35 12.97
C GLY A 237 -16.24 -0.99 11.66
N HIS A 238 -15.56 -2.03 11.19
CA HIS A 238 -15.89 -2.72 9.94
C HIS A 238 -16.12 -4.22 10.21
N ALA A 239 -17.15 -4.80 9.59
CA ALA A 239 -17.33 -6.25 9.48
C ALA A 239 -16.80 -6.73 8.14
N ASP A 240 -16.09 -7.86 8.08
CA ASP A 240 -15.61 -8.43 6.82
C ASP A 240 -16.77 -8.91 5.95
N PRO A 241 -16.80 -8.63 4.63
CA PRO A 241 -17.68 -9.33 3.73
C PRO A 241 -17.27 -10.83 3.69
N PRO A 242 -18.25 -11.76 3.61
CA PRO A 242 -17.93 -13.18 3.55
C PRO A 242 -17.12 -13.52 2.29
N PRO A 243 -16.17 -14.47 2.37
CA PRO A 243 -15.42 -14.93 1.20
C PRO A 243 -16.35 -15.55 0.15
N ARG A 244 -15.97 -15.42 -1.11
CA ARG A 244 -16.79 -15.72 -2.30
C ARG A 244 -16.99 -17.22 -2.60
N ALA A 245 -16.65 -18.11 -1.69
CA ALA A 245 -16.54 -19.56 -1.90
C ALA A 245 -17.79 -20.29 -2.48
N GLU A 246 -18.99 -19.69 -2.46
CA GLU A 246 -20.22 -20.36 -2.92
C GLU A 246 -20.54 -20.18 -4.41
N GLN A 247 -19.92 -19.23 -5.11
CA GLN A 247 -20.28 -18.91 -6.51
C GLN A 247 -19.46 -19.66 -7.57
N ALA A 248 -18.38 -20.33 -7.18
CA ALA A 248 -17.45 -20.99 -8.11
C ALA A 248 -18.04 -22.20 -8.88
N ARG A 249 -19.14 -22.76 -8.42
CA ARG A 249 -19.70 -24.03 -8.96
C ARG A 249 -20.42 -23.93 -10.30
N THR A 250 -20.71 -22.74 -10.82
CA THR A 250 -21.46 -22.54 -12.08
C THR A 250 -20.63 -21.97 -13.23
N ALA A 251 -19.33 -21.76 -13.02
CA ALA A 251 -18.46 -21.05 -13.96
C ALA A 251 -18.14 -21.82 -15.25
N SER A 252 -18.17 -23.16 -15.24
CA SER A 252 -17.70 -23.99 -16.38
C SER A 252 -18.50 -23.85 -17.67
N SER A 253 -19.75 -23.41 -17.61
CA SER A 253 -20.64 -23.23 -18.78
C SER A 253 -20.67 -21.80 -19.35
N ARG A 254 -19.98 -20.84 -18.70
CA ARG A 254 -20.00 -19.43 -19.12
C ARG A 254 -19.05 -19.17 -20.30
N PRO A 255 -19.35 -18.20 -21.19
CA PRO A 255 -18.51 -17.86 -22.32
C PRO A 255 -17.08 -17.52 -21.89
N VAL A 256 -16.10 -17.97 -22.68
CA VAL A 256 -14.68 -17.62 -22.46
C VAL A 256 -14.42 -16.22 -23.00
N ARG A 257 -13.93 -15.31 -22.17
CA ARG A 257 -13.57 -13.94 -22.55
C ARG A 257 -12.09 -13.81 -22.93
N LEU A 258 -11.23 -14.56 -22.26
CA LEU A 258 -9.81 -14.63 -22.54
C LEU A 258 -9.34 -16.09 -22.48
N ARG A 259 -8.53 -16.47 -23.46
CA ARG A 259 -7.71 -17.68 -23.43
C ARG A 259 -6.28 -17.30 -23.81
N ALA A 260 -5.34 -17.54 -22.92
CA ALA A 260 -3.90 -17.45 -23.16
C ALA A 260 -3.34 -18.88 -23.20
N ASP A 261 -2.77 -19.28 -24.33
CA ASP A 261 -2.24 -20.61 -24.54
C ASP A 261 -0.92 -20.82 -23.77
N PRO A 262 -0.46 -22.08 -23.62
CA PRO A 262 0.81 -22.40 -22.94
C PRO A 262 2.01 -21.61 -23.45
N SER A 263 2.04 -21.25 -24.74
CA SER A 263 3.09 -20.39 -25.32
C SER A 263 3.07 -18.93 -24.83
N ALA A 264 1.96 -18.46 -24.30
CA ALA A 264 1.84 -17.14 -23.69
C ALA A 264 2.10 -17.17 -22.19
N THR A 265 1.75 -18.27 -21.52
CA THR A 265 1.84 -18.42 -20.06
C THR A 265 3.14 -19.10 -19.61
N GLY A 266 3.85 -19.76 -20.54
CA GLY A 266 5.03 -20.58 -20.23
C GLY A 266 4.70 -21.87 -19.45
N GLY A 267 3.40 -22.17 -19.22
CA GLY A 267 2.89 -23.25 -18.41
C GLY A 267 1.45 -23.60 -18.78
N PRO A 268 0.57 -23.96 -17.84
CA PRO A 268 -0.85 -24.21 -18.12
C PRO A 268 -1.53 -23.05 -18.85
N ALA A 269 -2.48 -23.36 -19.72
CA ALA A 269 -3.28 -22.33 -20.39
C ALA A 269 -4.13 -21.56 -19.36
N LEU A 270 -4.14 -20.24 -19.46
CA LEU A 270 -4.99 -19.39 -18.63
C LEU A 270 -6.30 -19.10 -19.39
N THR A 271 -7.43 -19.38 -18.76
CA THR A 271 -8.75 -19.05 -19.30
C THR A 271 -9.51 -18.17 -18.31
N ALA A 272 -10.16 -17.12 -18.81
CA ALA A 272 -11.07 -16.28 -18.03
C ALA A 272 -12.46 -16.31 -18.66
N ARG A 273 -13.47 -16.56 -17.84
CA ARG A 273 -14.86 -16.67 -18.25
C ARG A 273 -15.68 -15.48 -17.76
N ASP A 274 -16.85 -15.31 -18.35
CA ASP A 274 -17.80 -14.26 -17.96
C ASP A 274 -18.06 -14.25 -16.44
N GLY A 275 -17.88 -13.08 -15.82
CA GLY A 275 -18.14 -12.89 -14.41
C GLY A 275 -17.14 -13.57 -13.46
N GLU A 276 -16.00 -14.09 -13.96
CA GLU A 276 -14.94 -14.62 -13.10
C GLU A 276 -14.01 -13.52 -12.61
N VAL A 277 -13.53 -13.69 -11.38
CA VAL A 277 -12.41 -12.95 -10.81
C VAL A 277 -11.22 -13.91 -10.69
N ILE A 278 -10.21 -13.69 -11.52
CA ILE A 278 -9.01 -14.54 -11.58
C ILE A 278 -7.84 -13.83 -10.93
N GLY A 279 -7.25 -14.46 -9.92
CA GLY A 279 -6.04 -13.99 -9.26
C GLY A 279 -4.79 -14.40 -10.03
N LEU A 280 -3.79 -13.50 -10.09
CA LEU A 280 -2.43 -13.79 -10.51
C LEU A 280 -1.52 -13.61 -9.31
N ALA A 281 -0.95 -14.69 -8.80
CA ALA A 281 -0.09 -14.72 -7.63
C ALA A 281 1.37 -14.99 -8.00
N GLY A 282 2.27 -14.90 -7.03
CA GLY A 282 3.70 -15.13 -7.16
C GLY A 282 4.51 -13.95 -6.66
N LEU A 283 5.84 -14.09 -6.64
CA LEU A 283 6.72 -13.00 -6.23
C LEU A 283 6.65 -11.84 -7.24
N ALA A 284 6.89 -10.62 -6.77
CA ALA A 284 6.92 -9.45 -7.64
C ALA A 284 7.95 -9.62 -8.76
N GLY A 285 7.55 -9.29 -10.00
CA GLY A 285 8.42 -9.42 -11.17
C GLY A 285 8.42 -10.82 -11.84
N HIS A 286 7.63 -11.77 -11.36
CA HIS A 286 7.56 -13.13 -11.92
C HIS A 286 6.67 -13.26 -13.17
N GLY A 287 6.35 -12.15 -13.87
CA GLY A 287 5.71 -12.18 -15.18
C GLY A 287 4.23 -11.81 -15.21
N GLN A 288 3.61 -11.50 -14.06
CA GLN A 288 2.20 -11.14 -13.95
C GLN A 288 1.88 -9.84 -14.71
N THR A 289 2.59 -8.75 -14.40
CA THR A 289 2.45 -7.45 -15.08
C THR A 289 2.71 -7.55 -16.60
N PRO A 290 3.78 -8.19 -17.09
CA PRO A 290 3.98 -8.45 -18.51
C PRO A 290 2.80 -9.18 -19.17
N LEU A 291 2.19 -10.18 -18.51
CA LEU A 291 1.01 -10.85 -19.02
C LEU A 291 -0.17 -9.88 -19.15
N LEU A 292 -0.45 -9.07 -18.12
CA LEU A 292 -1.54 -8.08 -18.16
C LEU A 292 -1.37 -7.10 -19.33
N HIS A 293 -0.16 -6.56 -19.51
CA HIS A 293 0.15 -5.68 -20.64
C HIS A 293 0.02 -6.39 -21.99
N ARG A 294 0.42 -7.65 -22.08
CA ARG A 294 0.25 -8.45 -23.29
C ARG A 294 -1.22 -8.68 -23.62
N VAL A 295 -2.07 -8.98 -22.63
CA VAL A 295 -3.52 -9.08 -22.79
C VAL A 295 -4.13 -7.75 -23.24
N LEU A 296 -3.69 -6.64 -22.65
CA LEU A 296 -4.12 -5.29 -23.06
C LEU A 296 -3.77 -5.01 -24.52
N ALA A 297 -2.54 -5.33 -24.92
CA ALA A 297 -2.08 -5.15 -26.30
C ALA A 297 -2.86 -6.04 -27.30
N ALA A 298 -3.27 -7.25 -26.88
CA ALA A 298 -4.06 -8.16 -27.70
C ALA A 298 -5.46 -7.61 -28.06
N ALA A 299 -5.96 -6.62 -27.32
CA ALA A 299 -7.19 -5.90 -27.67
C ALA A 299 -7.07 -5.05 -28.94
N THR A 300 -5.86 -4.66 -29.32
CA THR A 300 -5.60 -3.81 -30.51
C THR A 300 -4.73 -4.48 -31.56
N ARG A 301 -3.95 -5.49 -31.17
CA ARG A 301 -3.03 -6.22 -32.03
C ARG A 301 -3.27 -7.71 -31.89
N ARG A 302 -3.39 -8.44 -33.01
CA ARG A 302 -3.56 -9.89 -32.96
C ARG A 302 -2.35 -10.56 -32.33
N ASP A 303 -2.56 -11.29 -31.24
CA ASP A 303 -1.56 -12.19 -30.64
C ASP A 303 -1.96 -13.63 -30.94
N PRO A 304 -1.12 -14.42 -31.63
CA PRO A 304 -1.47 -15.79 -32.04
C PRO A 304 -1.62 -16.75 -30.84
N ALA A 305 -1.02 -16.40 -29.70
CA ALA A 305 -1.07 -17.19 -28.47
C ALA A 305 -2.23 -16.78 -27.55
N MET A 306 -3.08 -15.84 -27.98
CA MET A 306 -4.21 -15.34 -27.19
C MET A 306 -5.49 -15.23 -28.01
N THR A 307 -6.57 -15.69 -27.43
CA THR A 307 -7.92 -15.43 -27.94
C THR A 307 -8.62 -14.51 -26.95
N LEU A 308 -8.92 -13.28 -27.38
CA LEU A 308 -9.60 -12.27 -26.57
C LEU A 308 -10.94 -11.92 -27.23
N GLN A 309 -12.03 -12.14 -26.49
CA GLN A 309 -13.42 -11.89 -26.92
C GLN A 309 -14.10 -10.85 -26.00
N ALA A 310 -13.35 -9.82 -25.60
CA ALA A 310 -13.82 -8.80 -24.67
C ALA A 310 -13.12 -7.47 -24.92
N SER A 311 -13.84 -6.36 -24.73
CA SER A 311 -13.23 -5.05 -24.53
C SER A 311 -12.48 -5.04 -23.20
N THR A 312 -11.29 -4.43 -23.15
CA THR A 312 -10.41 -4.46 -21.98
C THR A 312 -10.19 -3.07 -21.38
N ALA A 313 -10.01 -3.00 -20.07
CA ALA A 313 -9.52 -1.82 -19.37
C ALA A 313 -8.42 -2.23 -18.37
N LEU A 314 -7.44 -1.37 -18.14
CA LEU A 314 -6.38 -1.57 -17.16
C LEU A 314 -6.56 -0.60 -15.98
N VAL A 315 -6.44 -1.14 -14.76
CA VAL A 315 -6.20 -0.37 -13.53
C VAL A 315 -4.74 -0.59 -13.16
N PRO A 316 -3.86 0.40 -13.35
CA PRO A 316 -2.44 0.25 -13.11
C PRO A 316 -2.10 0.31 -11.61
N GLY A 317 -0.99 -0.33 -11.23
CA GLY A 317 -0.45 -0.30 -9.87
C GLY A 317 0.29 1.00 -9.55
N ASP A 318 1.09 1.49 -10.49
CA ASP A 318 1.71 2.82 -10.36
C ASP A 318 0.75 3.92 -10.83
N ARG A 319 -0.05 4.41 -9.86
CA ARG A 319 -1.00 5.50 -10.15
C ARG A 319 -0.31 6.81 -10.56
N GLY A 320 0.92 7.05 -10.09
CA GLY A 320 1.66 8.30 -10.36
C GLY A 320 2.21 8.32 -11.79
N ALA A 321 2.86 7.24 -12.21
CA ALA A 321 3.49 7.16 -13.53
C ALA A 321 2.50 6.78 -14.64
N GLU A 322 1.56 5.86 -14.37
CA GLU A 322 0.69 5.26 -15.39
C GLU A 322 -0.81 5.54 -15.16
N GLY A 323 -1.17 5.98 -13.96
CA GLY A 323 -2.56 6.06 -13.55
C GLY A 323 -3.20 7.41 -13.84
N VAL A 324 -2.84 8.45 -13.14
CA VAL A 324 -3.55 9.73 -13.18
C VAL A 324 -3.03 10.68 -14.25
N PHE A 325 -3.92 11.48 -14.81
CA PHE A 325 -3.57 12.67 -15.59
C PHE A 325 -3.54 13.87 -14.62
N PRO A 326 -2.37 14.30 -14.13
CA PRO A 326 -2.27 15.19 -12.97
C PRO A 326 -2.85 16.59 -13.22
N LEU A 327 -2.83 17.04 -14.47
CA LEU A 327 -3.38 18.35 -14.86
C LEU A 327 -4.90 18.34 -15.14
N TRP A 328 -5.55 17.17 -15.01
CA TRP A 328 -6.96 17.03 -15.34
C TRP A 328 -7.83 16.99 -14.08
N SER A 329 -9.11 17.33 -14.28
CA SER A 329 -10.12 17.17 -13.23
C SER A 329 -10.39 15.71 -12.91
N ILE A 330 -10.99 15.46 -11.75
CA ILE A 330 -11.48 14.16 -11.32
C ILE A 330 -12.41 13.57 -12.39
N ALA A 331 -13.40 14.38 -12.86
CA ALA A 331 -14.34 13.94 -13.88
C ALA A 331 -13.63 13.43 -15.15
N ARG A 332 -12.71 14.21 -15.72
CA ARG A 332 -11.96 13.81 -16.92
C ARG A 332 -11.12 12.57 -16.70
N ASN A 333 -10.48 12.44 -15.52
CA ASN A 333 -9.74 11.23 -15.16
C ASN A 333 -10.63 10.00 -15.13
N MET A 334 -11.86 10.11 -14.63
CA MET A 334 -12.80 9.00 -14.54
C MET A 334 -13.45 8.63 -15.88
N THR A 335 -13.69 9.61 -16.76
CA THR A 335 -14.53 9.41 -17.96
C THR A 335 -13.75 9.20 -19.26
N ILE A 336 -12.42 9.36 -19.26
CA ILE A 336 -11.58 9.28 -20.47
C ILE A 336 -11.81 8.01 -21.29
N ARG A 337 -12.05 6.87 -20.66
CA ARG A 337 -12.31 5.60 -21.35
C ARG A 337 -13.75 5.44 -21.81
N ALA A 338 -14.67 6.22 -21.28
CA ALA A 338 -16.07 6.24 -21.66
C ALA A 338 -16.39 7.23 -22.81
N LEU A 339 -15.39 7.97 -23.30
CA LEU A 339 -15.59 8.99 -24.34
C LEU A 339 -16.36 8.51 -25.58
N PRO A 340 -16.17 7.28 -26.10
CA PRO A 340 -16.97 6.81 -27.23
C PRO A 340 -18.47 6.83 -26.97
N SER A 341 -18.91 6.48 -25.76
CA SER A 341 -20.33 6.46 -25.36
C SER A 341 -20.89 7.86 -25.01
N LEU A 342 -19.99 8.84 -24.82
CA LEU A 342 -20.35 10.22 -24.45
C LEU A 342 -20.40 11.17 -25.65
N ARG A 343 -20.27 10.66 -26.88
CA ARG A 343 -20.34 11.46 -28.09
C ARG A 343 -21.79 11.84 -28.41
N ALA A 344 -21.96 13.09 -28.82
CA ALA A 344 -23.15 13.63 -29.45
C ALA A 344 -22.74 14.11 -30.86
N GLY A 345 -22.79 13.21 -31.86
CA GLY A 345 -22.22 13.43 -33.18
C GLY A 345 -20.68 13.57 -33.13
N LEU A 346 -20.16 14.68 -33.60
CA LEU A 346 -18.70 14.99 -33.58
C LEU A 346 -18.21 15.60 -32.26
N LEU A 347 -19.11 15.99 -31.38
CA LEU A 347 -18.78 16.67 -30.12
C LEU A 347 -18.97 15.74 -28.93
N LEU A 348 -18.35 16.11 -27.81
CA LEU A 348 -18.53 15.45 -26.53
C LEU A 348 -19.70 16.12 -25.77
N ASP A 349 -20.64 15.29 -25.30
CA ASP A 349 -21.73 15.74 -24.43
C ASP A 349 -21.21 15.96 -23.00
N ARG A 350 -20.93 17.22 -22.67
CA ARG A 350 -20.38 17.62 -21.38
C ARG A 350 -21.36 17.42 -20.22
N ALA A 351 -22.66 17.44 -20.48
CA ALA A 351 -23.67 17.21 -19.45
C ALA A 351 -23.68 15.72 -19.08
N ARG A 352 -23.67 14.82 -20.09
CA ARG A 352 -23.55 13.37 -19.87
C ARG A 352 -22.24 12.98 -19.22
N GLU A 353 -21.11 13.61 -19.63
CA GLU A 353 -19.80 13.39 -18.99
C GLU A 353 -19.86 13.70 -17.50
N ARG A 354 -20.42 14.87 -17.13
CA ARG A 354 -20.55 15.26 -15.72
C ARG A 354 -21.48 14.32 -14.96
N SER A 355 -22.63 13.97 -15.53
CA SER A 355 -23.58 13.04 -14.91
C SER A 355 -22.94 11.66 -14.65
N LEU A 356 -22.17 11.14 -15.61
CA LEU A 356 -21.45 9.87 -15.45
C LEU A 356 -20.42 9.97 -14.32
N ALA A 357 -19.64 11.06 -14.28
CA ALA A 357 -18.64 11.27 -13.24
C ALA A 357 -19.27 11.37 -11.85
N GLU A 358 -20.40 12.08 -11.69
CA GLU A 358 -21.11 12.18 -10.41
C GLU A 358 -21.72 10.85 -9.98
N ALA A 359 -22.28 10.06 -10.91
CA ALA A 359 -22.78 8.73 -10.62
C ALA A 359 -21.67 7.82 -10.08
N TRP A 360 -20.49 7.82 -10.70
CA TRP A 360 -19.35 7.04 -10.23
C TRP A 360 -18.72 7.60 -8.96
N ARG A 361 -18.72 8.93 -8.77
CA ARG A 361 -18.34 9.54 -7.48
C ARG A 361 -19.15 8.95 -6.33
N THR A 362 -20.46 8.92 -6.50
CA THR A 362 -21.38 8.37 -5.49
C THR A 362 -21.17 6.86 -5.30
N ARG A 363 -21.10 6.10 -6.39
CA ARG A 363 -20.95 4.65 -6.37
C ARG A 363 -19.64 4.18 -5.74
N MET A 364 -18.55 4.93 -5.94
CA MET A 364 -17.24 4.67 -5.34
C MET A 364 -17.09 5.24 -3.92
N GLY A 365 -18.06 5.98 -3.42
CA GLY A 365 -17.91 6.71 -2.16
C GLY A 365 -16.71 7.68 -2.18
N LEU A 366 -16.49 8.36 -3.33
CA LEU A 366 -15.34 9.22 -3.52
C LEU A 366 -15.56 10.55 -2.82
N VAL A 367 -14.68 10.88 -1.86
CA VAL A 367 -14.82 12.09 -1.02
C VAL A 367 -14.19 13.28 -1.75
N THR A 368 -15.04 14.14 -2.31
CA THR A 368 -14.66 15.41 -2.94
C THR A 368 -15.84 16.37 -2.95
N PRO A 369 -15.62 17.69 -2.79
CA PRO A 369 -16.67 18.69 -2.94
C PRO A 369 -17.23 18.77 -4.37
N SER A 370 -16.40 18.49 -5.39
CA SER A 370 -16.78 18.55 -6.80
C SER A 370 -15.88 17.67 -7.66
N VAL A 371 -16.47 16.98 -8.64
CA VAL A 371 -15.70 16.22 -9.65
C VAL A 371 -14.95 17.14 -10.64
N ALA A 372 -15.22 18.44 -10.63
CA ALA A 372 -14.47 19.43 -11.42
C ALA A 372 -13.09 19.75 -10.81
N ASN A 373 -12.84 19.41 -9.54
CA ASN A 373 -11.58 19.66 -8.89
C ASN A 373 -10.42 18.88 -9.55
N PRO A 374 -9.18 19.37 -9.46
CA PRO A 374 -8.01 18.63 -9.91
C PRO A 374 -7.89 17.26 -9.24
N ILE A 375 -7.44 16.22 -9.98
CA ILE A 375 -7.27 14.87 -9.43
C ILE A 375 -6.30 14.83 -8.25
N LEU A 376 -5.27 15.69 -8.25
CA LEU A 376 -4.28 15.78 -7.18
C LEU A 376 -4.82 16.36 -5.87
N SER A 377 -6.05 16.90 -5.86
CA SER A 377 -6.73 17.29 -4.62
C SER A 377 -7.25 16.09 -3.80
N LEU A 378 -7.25 14.91 -4.39
CA LEU A 378 -7.69 13.68 -3.74
C LEU A 378 -6.54 13.02 -2.96
N SER A 379 -6.89 12.37 -1.84
CA SER A 379 -5.97 11.42 -1.19
C SER A 379 -5.64 10.24 -2.09
N GLY A 380 -4.53 9.53 -1.82
CA GLY A 380 -4.11 8.39 -2.63
C GLY A 380 -5.18 7.31 -2.80
N GLY A 381 -5.90 6.95 -1.73
CA GLY A 381 -7.02 6.00 -1.81
C GLY A 381 -8.17 6.51 -2.67
N ASN A 382 -8.52 7.80 -2.60
CA ASN A 382 -9.53 8.39 -3.46
C ASN A 382 -9.08 8.51 -4.93
N GLN A 383 -7.78 8.76 -5.19
CA GLN A 383 -7.23 8.67 -6.54
C GLN A 383 -7.37 7.25 -7.10
N GLN A 384 -7.07 6.23 -6.29
CA GLN A 384 -7.24 4.84 -6.69
C GLN A 384 -8.70 4.51 -7.01
N LYS A 385 -9.65 4.95 -6.17
CA LYS A 385 -11.10 4.85 -6.46
C LYS A 385 -11.47 5.50 -7.81
N ALA A 386 -10.86 6.65 -8.16
CA ALA A 386 -11.08 7.30 -9.45
C ALA A 386 -10.53 6.47 -10.63
N LEU A 387 -9.41 5.76 -10.46
CA LEU A 387 -8.88 4.84 -11.47
C LEU A 387 -9.77 3.61 -11.68
N PHE A 388 -10.32 3.04 -10.60
CA PHE A 388 -11.35 2.00 -10.72
C PHE A 388 -12.59 2.53 -11.44
N ALA A 389 -13.09 3.72 -11.07
CA ALA A 389 -14.21 4.35 -11.75
C ALA A 389 -13.93 4.53 -13.26
N ARG A 390 -12.69 4.90 -13.67
CA ARG A 390 -12.29 4.99 -15.08
C ARG A 390 -12.46 3.67 -15.83
N ALA A 391 -12.01 2.58 -15.24
CA ALA A 391 -12.13 1.26 -15.85
C ALA A 391 -13.58 0.81 -15.92
N LEU A 392 -14.33 0.96 -14.84
CA LEU A 392 -15.69 0.45 -14.69
C LEU A 392 -16.75 1.34 -15.37
N ALA A 393 -16.51 2.63 -15.54
CA ALA A 393 -17.37 3.55 -16.30
C ALA A 393 -17.31 3.29 -17.82
N SER A 394 -16.33 2.53 -18.28
CA SER A 394 -16.22 2.12 -19.69
C SER A 394 -17.06 0.87 -19.96
N ASP A 395 -17.16 0.51 -21.23
CA ASP A 395 -17.79 -0.71 -21.74
C ASP A 395 -16.90 -1.97 -21.60
N ALA A 396 -15.77 -1.87 -20.88
CA ALA A 396 -14.85 -2.98 -20.71
C ALA A 396 -15.52 -4.17 -20.02
N GLN A 397 -15.46 -5.32 -20.68
CA GLN A 397 -15.97 -6.59 -20.17
C GLN A 397 -14.90 -7.37 -19.41
N LEU A 398 -13.62 -7.11 -19.69
CA LEU A 398 -12.47 -7.65 -18.97
C LEU A 398 -11.66 -6.51 -18.37
N VAL A 399 -11.57 -6.47 -17.05
CA VAL A 399 -10.78 -5.49 -16.32
C VAL A 399 -9.49 -6.15 -15.84
N LEU A 400 -8.37 -5.60 -16.29
CA LEU A 400 -7.03 -5.98 -15.90
C LEU A 400 -6.60 -5.13 -14.71
N MET A 401 -6.09 -5.74 -13.66
CA MET A 401 -5.72 -5.05 -12.42
C MET A 401 -4.29 -5.44 -12.03
N ASP A 402 -3.39 -4.46 -12.05
CA ASP A 402 -1.96 -4.65 -11.79
C ASP A 402 -1.62 -4.17 -10.39
N ASP A 403 -1.77 -5.01 -9.36
CA ASP A 403 -1.56 -4.71 -7.94
C ASP A 403 -2.20 -3.37 -7.50
N PRO A 404 -3.47 -3.13 -7.83
CA PRO A 404 -4.08 -1.81 -7.74
C PRO A 404 -4.37 -1.37 -6.31
N MET A 405 -4.30 -2.28 -5.34
CA MET A 405 -4.62 -2.02 -3.94
C MET A 405 -3.39 -1.77 -3.07
N ARG A 406 -2.20 -1.74 -3.67
CA ARG A 406 -0.96 -1.50 -2.95
C ARG A 406 -0.97 -0.13 -2.25
N GLY A 407 -0.74 -0.13 -0.94
CA GLY A 407 -0.75 1.09 -0.13
C GLY A 407 -2.12 1.76 -0.01
N VAL A 408 -3.20 1.01 -0.27
CA VAL A 408 -4.58 1.44 -0.05
C VAL A 408 -5.06 0.91 1.30
N ASP A 409 -5.80 1.71 2.04
CA ASP A 409 -6.33 1.33 3.35
C ASP A 409 -7.39 0.23 3.29
N ILE A 410 -7.56 -0.47 4.41
CA ILE A 410 -8.50 -1.59 4.56
C ILE A 410 -9.95 -1.19 4.24
N GLY A 411 -10.37 0.02 4.66
CA GLY A 411 -11.73 0.49 4.39
C GLY A 411 -11.98 0.68 2.89
N THR A 412 -11.05 1.39 2.22
CA THR A 412 -11.11 1.56 0.75
C THR A 412 -11.00 0.22 0.02
N LYS A 413 -10.13 -0.71 0.47
CA LYS A 413 -10.02 -2.05 -0.11
C LYS A 413 -11.36 -2.78 -0.10
N ARG A 414 -12.06 -2.78 1.05
CA ARG A 414 -13.38 -3.43 1.19
C ARG A 414 -14.43 -2.87 0.25
N ASP A 415 -14.51 -1.54 0.14
CA ASP A 415 -15.44 -0.89 -0.78
C ASP A 415 -15.19 -1.38 -2.22
N VAL A 416 -13.92 -1.50 -2.61
CA VAL A 416 -13.54 -1.96 -3.95
C VAL A 416 -13.78 -3.45 -4.12
N TYR A 417 -13.51 -4.30 -3.12
CA TYR A 417 -13.82 -5.74 -3.18
C TYR A 417 -15.31 -6.00 -3.34
N ALA A 418 -16.15 -5.28 -2.59
CA ALA A 418 -17.59 -5.36 -2.73
C ALA A 418 -18.05 -4.94 -4.13
N LEU A 419 -17.44 -3.90 -4.70
CA LEU A 419 -17.72 -3.44 -6.05
C LEU A 419 -17.27 -4.45 -7.11
N ILE A 420 -16.06 -5.02 -6.99
CA ILE A 420 -15.57 -6.08 -7.89
C ILE A 420 -16.54 -7.28 -7.86
N ALA A 421 -16.98 -7.70 -6.66
CA ALA A 421 -17.92 -8.79 -6.51
C ALA A 421 -19.27 -8.49 -7.20
N GLN A 422 -19.79 -7.26 -7.04
CA GLN A 422 -21.03 -6.81 -7.68
C GLN A 422 -20.91 -6.77 -9.22
N GLU A 423 -19.82 -6.20 -9.75
CA GLU A 423 -19.56 -6.11 -11.19
C GLU A 423 -19.36 -7.50 -11.82
N ALA A 424 -18.68 -8.41 -11.10
CA ALA A 424 -18.50 -9.77 -11.57
C ALA A 424 -19.82 -10.55 -11.57
N ALA A 425 -20.69 -10.36 -10.57
CA ALA A 425 -22.04 -10.93 -10.57
C ALA A 425 -22.88 -10.41 -11.75
N ALA A 426 -22.61 -9.18 -12.22
CA ALA A 426 -23.23 -8.60 -13.41
C ALA A 426 -22.59 -9.06 -14.74
N GLY A 427 -21.59 -9.96 -14.71
CA GLY A 427 -20.95 -10.57 -15.87
C GLY A 427 -19.61 -9.95 -16.27
N ARG A 428 -19.09 -8.96 -15.54
CA ARG A 428 -17.77 -8.37 -15.82
C ARG A 428 -16.67 -9.30 -15.30
N THR A 429 -15.65 -9.55 -16.11
CA THR A 429 -14.53 -10.44 -15.78
C THR A 429 -13.33 -9.63 -15.28
N PHE A 430 -12.60 -10.17 -14.32
CA PHE A 430 -11.44 -9.53 -13.76
C PHE A 430 -10.21 -10.44 -13.82
N LEU A 431 -9.07 -9.88 -14.20
CA LEU A 431 -7.76 -10.51 -14.11
C LEU A 431 -6.91 -9.67 -13.17
N TRP A 432 -6.68 -10.17 -11.96
CA TRP A 432 -6.18 -9.40 -10.83
C TRP A 432 -4.83 -9.92 -10.34
N TYR A 433 -3.76 -9.22 -10.66
CA TYR A 433 -2.47 -9.41 -10.02
C TYR A 433 -2.46 -8.68 -8.68
N THR A 434 -2.00 -9.37 -7.66
CA THR A 434 -1.76 -8.81 -6.32
C THR A 434 -0.57 -9.48 -5.64
N THR A 435 0.13 -8.69 -4.82
CA THR A 435 1.19 -9.17 -3.93
C THR A 435 0.66 -9.53 -2.54
N GLU A 436 -0.62 -9.26 -2.24
CA GLU A 436 -1.23 -9.52 -0.95
C GLU A 436 -2.06 -10.81 -0.99
N PHE A 437 -1.73 -11.75 -0.11
CA PHE A 437 -2.44 -13.04 -0.04
C PHE A 437 -3.94 -12.88 0.23
N ASP A 438 -4.32 -11.95 1.14
CA ASP A 438 -5.71 -11.72 1.50
C ASP A 438 -6.60 -11.33 0.31
N GLU A 439 -6.04 -10.67 -0.68
CA GLU A 439 -6.75 -10.27 -1.90
C GLU A 439 -7.07 -11.47 -2.80
N LEU A 440 -6.21 -12.50 -2.80
CA LEU A 440 -6.44 -13.73 -3.54
C LEU A 440 -7.66 -14.52 -3.05
N LEU A 441 -8.04 -14.34 -1.78
CA LEU A 441 -9.24 -14.96 -1.19
C LEU A 441 -10.55 -14.44 -1.80
N HIS A 442 -10.51 -13.31 -2.52
CA HIS A 442 -11.64 -12.75 -3.27
C HIS A 442 -11.73 -13.26 -4.71
N CYS A 443 -10.79 -14.11 -5.14
CA CYS A 443 -10.74 -14.67 -6.49
C CYS A 443 -11.44 -16.02 -6.56
N ASP A 444 -12.04 -16.33 -7.71
CA ASP A 444 -12.67 -17.62 -7.98
C ASP A 444 -11.61 -18.69 -8.28
N ARG A 445 -10.49 -18.30 -8.90
CA ARG A 445 -9.32 -19.14 -9.19
C ARG A 445 -8.06 -18.26 -9.16
N VAL A 446 -6.93 -18.89 -8.84
CA VAL A 446 -5.62 -18.21 -8.77
C VAL A 446 -4.61 -18.95 -9.62
N PHE A 447 -3.94 -18.24 -10.53
CA PHE A 447 -2.79 -18.74 -11.28
C PHE A 447 -1.50 -18.22 -10.60
N VAL A 448 -0.60 -19.13 -10.28
CA VAL A 448 0.66 -18.80 -9.61
C VAL A 448 1.78 -18.71 -10.63
N PHE A 449 2.57 -17.65 -10.55
CA PHE A 449 3.67 -17.34 -11.45
C PHE A 449 5.02 -17.55 -10.77
N ARG A 450 5.99 -18.06 -11.55
CA ARG A 450 7.41 -18.16 -11.20
C ARG A 450 8.25 -18.00 -12.46
N ASP A 451 9.22 -17.08 -12.43
CA ASP A 451 10.21 -16.85 -13.51
C ASP A 451 9.56 -16.71 -14.91
N GLY A 452 8.49 -15.93 -15.01
CA GLY A 452 7.78 -15.67 -16.25
C GLY A 452 6.82 -16.78 -16.71
N ARG A 453 6.56 -17.78 -15.87
CA ARG A 453 5.72 -18.95 -16.20
C ARG A 453 4.64 -19.18 -15.17
N VAL A 454 3.49 -19.66 -15.63
CA VAL A 454 2.46 -20.19 -14.74
C VAL A 454 2.89 -21.58 -14.26
N THR A 455 3.03 -21.73 -12.96
CA THR A 455 3.45 -23.00 -12.31
C THR A 455 2.28 -23.84 -11.83
N GLY A 456 1.11 -23.22 -11.63
CA GLY A 456 -0.08 -23.94 -11.18
C GLY A 456 -1.33 -23.06 -11.17
N GLU A 457 -2.47 -23.72 -11.06
CA GLU A 457 -3.79 -23.14 -10.88
C GLU A 457 -4.39 -23.67 -9.57
N LEU A 458 -4.94 -22.79 -8.76
CA LEU A 458 -5.62 -23.10 -7.51
C LEU A 458 -7.09 -22.68 -7.61
N ALA A 459 -8.01 -23.57 -7.28
CA ALA A 459 -9.41 -23.19 -7.08
C ALA A 459 -9.57 -22.39 -5.76
N ALA A 460 -10.62 -21.58 -5.64
CA ALA A 460 -10.86 -20.75 -4.46
C ALA A 460 -10.72 -21.51 -3.11
N ALA A 461 -11.19 -22.76 -3.06
CA ALA A 461 -11.10 -23.58 -1.84
C ALA A 461 -9.67 -24.04 -1.51
N ASP A 462 -8.77 -24.04 -2.50
CA ASP A 462 -7.39 -24.52 -2.38
C ASP A 462 -6.39 -23.35 -2.19
N VAL A 463 -6.88 -22.11 -2.19
CA VAL A 463 -6.06 -20.90 -2.01
C VAL A 463 -5.69 -20.78 -0.53
N ILE A 464 -4.59 -21.40 -0.16
CA ILE A 464 -3.94 -21.25 1.15
C ILE A 464 -2.53 -20.70 0.94
N GLU A 465 -2.03 -19.92 1.90
CA GLU A 465 -0.75 -19.22 1.78
C GLU A 465 0.40 -20.17 1.46
N ASP A 466 0.45 -21.32 2.12
CA ASP A 466 1.47 -22.34 1.90
C ASP A 466 1.43 -22.97 0.49
N ALA A 467 0.24 -23.14 -0.11
CA ALA A 467 0.12 -23.63 -1.48
C ALA A 467 0.60 -22.59 -2.51
N VAL A 468 0.27 -21.32 -2.30
CA VAL A 468 0.74 -20.22 -3.14
C VAL A 468 2.26 -20.08 -3.05
N LEU A 469 2.82 -20.15 -1.83
CA LEU A 469 4.27 -20.07 -1.61
C LEU A 469 5.01 -21.24 -2.26
N ARG A 470 4.54 -22.49 -2.08
CA ARG A 470 5.16 -23.68 -2.73
C ARG A 470 5.23 -23.54 -4.24
N LEU A 471 4.18 -23.05 -4.89
CA LEU A 471 4.17 -22.84 -6.34
C LEU A 471 5.01 -21.63 -6.78
N SER A 472 5.20 -20.65 -5.90
CA SER A 472 5.98 -19.43 -6.17
C SER A 472 7.48 -19.63 -6.04
N PHE A 473 7.93 -20.58 -5.20
CA PHE A 473 9.34 -20.92 -5.00
C PHE A 473 9.70 -22.22 -5.72
N ALA A 474 10.96 -22.35 -6.15
CA ALA A 474 11.49 -23.66 -6.55
C ALA A 474 11.59 -24.53 -5.29
N GLU A 475 11.17 -25.80 -5.36
CA GLU A 475 11.59 -26.77 -4.35
C GLU A 475 13.12 -26.72 -4.30
N ALA A 476 13.66 -26.50 -3.08
CA ALA A 476 15.09 -26.68 -2.87
C ALA A 476 15.39 -28.15 -3.19
N ALA A 477 16.15 -28.39 -4.27
CA ALA A 477 16.63 -29.71 -4.66
C ALA A 477 17.60 -30.26 -3.63
#